data_76c769cd76810750b09b16805a2aca26
#
_entry.id   76c769cd76810750b09b16805a2aca26
#
_cell.length_a   1.000
_cell.length_b   1.000
_cell.length_c   1.000
_cell.angle_alpha   90.00
_cell.angle_beta   90.00
_cell.angle_gamma   90.00
#
_symmetry.space_group_name_H-M   'P 1'
#
loop_
_entity.id
_entity.type
_entity.pdbx_description
1 polymer ?
#
loop_
_entity_poly.entity_id
_entity_poly.type
_entity_poly.pdbx_seq_one_letter_code
_entity_poly.pdbx_strand_id
1 'polypeptide(L)'
;MTLTEKELIETVTRLTSDRLTEYLAAEIVIPEQSDQGLVYQNIDVARLELACELHEQYDMEADALSMMISLIDQLHGLRAELREVLNAIAAQPEPVRQQLVKVIGTARFRRR
;
A
#
# COMPACT_ATOMS: atom_id res chain seq x y z
N MET A 1 7.12 14.08 5.63
CA MET A 1 7.90 13.80 6.82
C MET A 1 8.71 12.52 6.61
N THR A 2 9.99 12.54 6.89
CA THR A 2 10.87 11.39 6.67
C THR A 2 11.39 10.85 8.00
N LEU A 3 11.75 9.56 8.02
CA LEU A 3 12.28 8.89 9.20
C LEU A 3 13.66 8.32 8.90
N THR A 4 14.56 8.36 9.88
CA THR A 4 15.82 7.64 9.82
C THR A 4 15.57 6.16 10.16
N GLU A 5 16.56 5.31 9.91
CA GLU A 5 16.47 3.89 10.29
C GLU A 5 16.18 3.72 11.78
N LYS A 6 16.83 4.48 12.62
CA LYS A 6 16.63 4.43 14.07
C LYS A 6 15.20 4.78 14.45
N GLU A 7 14.69 5.88 13.88
CA GLU A 7 13.31 6.31 14.11
C GLU A 7 12.31 5.28 13.60
N LEU A 8 12.60 4.66 12.46
CA LEU A 8 11.76 3.62 11.88
C LEU A 8 11.63 2.41 12.81
N ILE A 9 12.75 1.93 13.35
CA ILE A 9 12.77 0.79 14.28
C ILE A 9 12.04 1.14 15.58
N GLU A 10 12.15 2.38 16.04
CA GLU A 10 11.42 2.83 17.22
C GLU A 10 9.92 2.93 16.97
N THR A 11 9.53 3.31 15.76
CA THR A 11 8.10 3.50 15.39
C THR A 11 7.40 2.19 15.13
N VAL A 12 8.04 1.25 14.45
CA VAL A 12 7.48 -0.05 14.12
C VAL A 12 7.88 -1.03 15.21
N THR A 13 6.99 -1.29 16.14
CA THR A 13 7.27 -2.02 17.39
C THR A 13 7.89 -3.40 17.20
N ARG A 14 7.46 -4.12 16.16
CA ARG A 14 7.91 -5.50 15.90
C ARG A 14 9.13 -5.57 14.99
N LEU A 15 9.57 -4.44 14.47
CA LEU A 15 10.70 -4.39 13.54
C LEU A 15 12.01 -4.50 14.30
N THR A 16 12.90 -5.36 13.80
CA THR A 16 14.27 -5.47 14.29
C THR A 16 15.23 -5.11 13.18
N SER A 17 16.48 -4.87 13.51
CA SER A 17 17.52 -4.59 12.49
C SER A 17 17.65 -5.75 11.50
N ASP A 18 17.57 -6.99 11.99
CA ASP A 18 17.66 -8.18 11.13
C ASP A 18 16.47 -8.27 10.16
N ARG A 19 15.26 -8.03 10.66
CA ARG A 19 14.06 -8.00 9.80
C ARG A 19 14.15 -6.89 8.76
N LEU A 20 14.59 -5.70 9.16
CA LEU A 20 14.74 -4.60 8.24
C LEU A 20 15.72 -4.94 7.12
N THR A 21 16.84 -5.58 7.46
CA THR A 21 17.82 -6.02 6.46
C THR A 21 17.19 -6.99 5.45
N GLU A 22 16.41 -7.95 5.92
CA GLU A 22 15.72 -8.91 5.06
C GLU A 22 14.69 -8.20 4.17
N TYR A 23 13.93 -7.27 4.72
CA TYR A 23 12.90 -6.54 3.98
C TYR A 23 13.49 -5.58 2.96
N LEU A 24 14.65 -5.00 3.25
CA LEU A 24 15.38 -4.19 2.26
C LEU A 24 15.88 -5.04 1.11
N ALA A 25 16.43 -6.22 1.41
CA ALA A 25 16.90 -7.15 0.37
C ALA A 25 15.75 -7.63 -0.52
N ALA A 26 14.55 -7.81 0.02
CA ALA A 26 13.37 -8.22 -0.72
C ALA A 26 12.63 -7.05 -1.39
N GLU A 27 13.15 -5.83 -1.24
CA GLU A 27 12.57 -4.59 -1.80
C GLU A 27 11.15 -4.31 -1.33
N ILE A 28 10.82 -4.73 -0.12
CA ILE A 28 9.53 -4.40 0.51
C ILE A 28 9.46 -2.91 0.78
N VAL A 29 10.59 -2.32 1.17
CA VAL A 29 10.75 -0.87 1.27
C VAL A 29 12.03 -0.46 0.54
N ILE A 30 12.00 0.73 -0.06
CA ILE A 30 13.14 1.30 -0.79
C ILE A 30 13.41 2.67 -0.20
N PRO A 31 14.47 2.80 0.62
CA PRO A 31 14.79 4.09 1.22
C PRO A 31 15.33 5.07 0.20
N GLU A 32 15.18 6.35 0.50
CA GLU A 32 15.71 7.42 -0.31
C GLU A 32 17.01 7.93 0.30
N GLN A 33 17.96 8.33 -0.56
CA GLN A 33 19.22 8.94 -0.12
C GLN A 33 18.99 10.42 0.18
N SER A 34 19.41 10.86 1.35
CA SER A 34 19.33 12.26 1.74
C SER A 34 20.67 12.73 2.31
N ASP A 35 20.77 14.01 2.64
CA ASP A 35 21.95 14.59 3.27
C ASP A 35 22.25 13.94 4.63
N GLN A 36 21.24 13.38 5.27
CA GLN A 36 21.36 12.73 6.57
C GLN A 36 21.48 11.21 6.46
N GLY A 37 21.70 10.69 5.26
CA GLY A 37 21.75 9.26 4.98
C GLY A 37 20.44 8.73 4.41
N LEU A 38 20.17 7.45 4.61
CA LEU A 38 18.94 6.83 4.11
C LEU A 38 17.76 7.24 4.97
N VAL A 39 16.66 7.62 4.31
CA VAL A 39 15.42 8.04 4.97
C VAL A 39 14.22 7.27 4.40
N TYR A 40 13.19 7.15 5.20
CA TYR A 40 11.98 6.41 4.91
C TYR A 40 10.76 7.31 5.00
N GLN A 41 9.69 6.92 4.31
CA GLN A 41 8.44 7.66 4.28
C GLN A 41 7.39 7.01 5.21
N ASN A 42 6.30 7.72 5.45
CA ASN A 42 5.21 7.16 6.26
C ASN A 42 4.60 5.90 5.65
N ILE A 43 4.55 5.82 4.33
CA ILE A 43 4.07 4.61 3.65
C ILE A 43 4.95 3.40 3.97
N ASP A 44 6.24 3.62 4.16
CA ASP A 44 7.17 2.56 4.53
C ASP A 44 6.87 2.01 5.92
N VAL A 45 6.46 2.88 6.85
CA VAL A 45 6.01 2.46 8.19
C VAL A 45 4.85 1.48 8.06
N ALA A 46 3.84 1.84 7.27
CA ALA A 46 2.67 0.99 7.07
C ALA A 46 3.04 -0.35 6.43
N ARG A 47 3.93 -0.34 5.45
CA ARG A 47 4.41 -1.56 4.79
C ARG A 47 5.15 -2.47 5.75
N LEU A 48 6.00 -1.90 6.59
CA LEU A 48 6.78 -2.67 7.55
C LEU A 48 5.92 -3.23 8.68
N GLU A 49 4.95 -2.47 9.15
CA GLU A 49 3.97 -2.97 10.13
C GLU A 49 3.21 -4.17 9.57
N LEU A 50 2.75 -4.06 8.33
CA LEU A 50 2.04 -5.16 7.66
C LEU A 50 2.96 -6.36 7.45
N ALA A 51 4.20 -6.14 7.02
CA ALA A 51 5.17 -7.21 6.82
C ALA A 51 5.44 -7.97 8.12
N CYS A 52 5.65 -7.24 9.22
CA CYS A 52 5.87 -7.87 10.52
C CYS A 52 4.64 -8.67 10.97
N GLU A 53 3.44 -8.13 10.77
CA GLU A 53 2.21 -8.80 11.14
C GLU A 53 2.01 -10.09 10.34
N LEU A 54 2.19 -10.05 9.04
CA LEU A 54 2.06 -11.24 8.18
C LEU A 54 3.12 -12.28 8.50
N HIS A 55 4.35 -11.84 8.79
CA HIS A 55 5.41 -12.73 9.19
C HIS A 55 5.07 -13.49 10.49
N GLU A 56 4.56 -12.78 11.48
CA GLU A 56 4.23 -13.36 12.77
C GLU A 56 2.97 -14.25 12.74
N GLN A 57 1.93 -13.81 12.02
CA GLN A 57 0.67 -14.55 11.98
C GLN A 57 0.69 -15.74 11.04
N TYR A 58 1.40 -15.63 9.92
CA TYR A 58 1.36 -16.64 8.85
C TYR A 58 2.72 -17.24 8.54
N ASP A 59 3.75 -16.86 9.29
CA ASP A 59 5.12 -17.36 9.10
C ASP A 59 5.61 -17.18 7.65
N MET A 60 5.26 -16.06 7.04
CA MET A 60 5.65 -15.76 5.66
C MET A 60 7.10 -15.30 5.59
N GLU A 61 7.84 -15.86 4.65
CA GLU A 61 9.21 -15.45 4.37
C GLU A 61 9.23 -14.18 3.52
N ALA A 62 10.40 -13.55 3.41
CA ALA A 62 10.57 -12.25 2.77
C ALA A 62 10.06 -12.22 1.31
N ASP A 63 10.31 -13.27 0.53
CA ASP A 63 9.84 -13.33 -0.86
C ASP A 63 8.32 -13.33 -0.97
N ALA A 64 7.66 -14.11 -0.12
CA ALA A 64 6.20 -14.15 -0.07
C ALA A 64 5.63 -12.82 0.43
N LEU A 65 6.27 -12.21 1.42
CA LEU A 65 5.88 -10.89 1.92
C LEU A 65 5.98 -9.83 0.83
N SER A 66 7.08 -9.84 0.05
CA SER A 66 7.28 -8.89 -1.04
C SER A 66 6.16 -8.98 -2.07
N MET A 67 5.80 -10.21 -2.45
CA MET A 67 4.71 -10.45 -3.40
C MET A 67 3.37 -9.97 -2.85
N MET A 68 3.06 -10.29 -1.59
CA MET A 68 1.82 -9.90 -0.94
C MET A 68 1.69 -8.37 -0.85
N ILE A 69 2.75 -7.70 -0.43
CA ILE A 69 2.75 -6.25 -0.29
C ILE A 69 2.63 -5.57 -1.66
N SER A 70 3.28 -6.12 -2.69
CA SER A 70 3.13 -5.63 -4.05
C SER A 70 1.67 -5.72 -4.53
N LEU A 71 0.98 -6.82 -4.24
CA LEU A 71 -0.44 -6.98 -4.58
C LEU A 71 -1.31 -5.98 -3.81
N ILE A 72 -1.01 -5.74 -2.56
CA ILE A 72 -1.72 -4.74 -1.75
C ILE A 72 -1.51 -3.34 -2.30
N ASP A 73 -0.29 -3.00 -2.72
CA ASP A 73 -0.01 -1.72 -3.37
C ASP A 73 -0.83 -1.55 -4.64
N GLN A 74 -0.95 -2.59 -5.46
CA GLN A 74 -1.78 -2.57 -6.66
C GLN A 74 -3.25 -2.37 -6.31
N LEU A 75 -3.74 -3.02 -5.26
CA LEU A 75 -5.11 -2.85 -4.80
C LEU A 75 -5.38 -1.40 -4.37
N HIS A 76 -4.45 -0.79 -3.63
CA HIS A 76 -4.59 0.62 -3.24
C HIS A 76 -4.57 1.55 -4.44
N GLY A 77 -3.72 1.27 -5.43
CA GLY A 77 -3.67 2.02 -6.68
C GLY A 77 -4.99 1.95 -7.43
N LEU A 78 -5.57 0.75 -7.56
CA LEU A 78 -6.86 0.56 -8.20
C LEU A 78 -7.98 1.28 -7.46
N ARG A 79 -7.96 1.29 -6.13
CA ARG A 79 -8.93 2.03 -5.33
C ARG A 79 -8.83 3.53 -5.57
N ALA A 80 -7.61 4.06 -5.70
CA ALA A 80 -7.40 5.47 -6.00
C ALA A 80 -7.94 5.82 -7.39
N GLU A 81 -7.67 4.98 -8.40
CA GLU A 81 -8.17 5.15 -9.76
C GLU A 81 -9.70 5.11 -9.78
N LEU A 82 -10.30 4.16 -9.05
CA LEU A 82 -11.76 4.06 -8.94
C LEU A 82 -12.34 5.32 -8.32
N ARG A 83 -11.70 5.85 -7.28
CA ARG A 83 -12.15 7.08 -6.64
C ARG A 83 -12.11 8.26 -7.60
N GLU A 84 -11.08 8.36 -8.44
CA GLU A 84 -10.98 9.40 -9.47
C GLU A 84 -12.12 9.27 -10.48
N VAL A 85 -12.41 8.04 -10.94
CA VAL A 85 -13.51 7.78 -11.86
C VAL A 85 -14.85 8.18 -11.22
N LEU A 86 -15.08 7.80 -9.96
CA LEU A 86 -16.31 8.16 -9.25
C LEU A 86 -16.46 9.67 -9.07
N ASN A 87 -15.37 10.37 -8.81
CA ASN A 87 -15.37 11.83 -8.72
C ASN A 87 -15.71 12.47 -10.07
N ALA A 88 -15.17 11.93 -11.17
CA ALA A 88 -15.48 12.40 -12.51
C ALA A 88 -16.97 12.21 -12.84
N ILE A 89 -17.54 11.07 -12.44
CA ILE A 89 -18.97 10.79 -12.62
C ILE A 89 -19.80 11.77 -11.80
N ALA A 90 -19.43 12.00 -10.55
CA ALA A 90 -20.16 12.91 -9.67
C ALA A 90 -20.15 14.36 -10.20
N ALA A 91 -19.15 14.73 -11.00
CA ALA A 91 -19.06 16.06 -11.61
C ALA A 91 -19.92 16.20 -12.86
N GLN A 92 -20.50 15.12 -13.39
CA GLN A 92 -21.33 15.18 -14.58
C GLN A 92 -22.75 15.72 -14.26
N PRO A 93 -23.45 16.28 -15.27
CA PRO A 93 -24.86 16.66 -15.10
C PRO A 93 -25.69 15.44 -14.67
N GLU A 94 -26.76 15.69 -13.92
CA GLU A 94 -27.55 14.64 -13.31
C GLU A 94 -28.06 13.57 -14.28
N PRO A 95 -28.59 13.91 -15.47
CA PRO A 95 -29.04 12.86 -16.39
C PRO A 95 -27.93 11.91 -16.83
N VAL A 96 -26.73 12.44 -17.09
CA VAL A 96 -25.57 11.64 -17.49
C VAL A 96 -25.10 10.79 -16.32
N ARG A 97 -25.04 11.39 -15.12
CA ARG A 97 -24.63 10.70 -13.91
C ARG A 97 -25.52 9.51 -13.60
N GLN A 98 -26.83 9.68 -13.70
CA GLN A 98 -27.79 8.60 -13.47
C GLN A 98 -27.61 7.45 -14.44
N GLN A 99 -27.37 7.74 -15.73
CA GLN A 99 -27.11 6.71 -16.73
C GLN A 99 -25.83 5.93 -16.41
N LEU A 100 -24.76 6.61 -16.01
CA LEU A 100 -23.50 5.98 -15.67
C LEU A 100 -23.63 5.07 -14.46
N VAL A 101 -24.29 5.54 -13.42
CA VAL A 101 -24.55 4.75 -12.20
C VAL A 101 -25.35 3.51 -12.51
N LYS A 102 -26.36 3.62 -13.36
CA LYS A 102 -27.19 2.49 -13.77
C LYS A 102 -26.40 1.44 -14.53
N VAL A 103 -25.55 1.85 -15.47
CA VAL A 103 -24.69 0.94 -16.23
C VAL A 103 -23.70 0.23 -15.31
N ILE A 104 -23.05 0.95 -14.41
CA ILE A 104 -22.10 0.38 -13.45
C ILE A 104 -22.82 -0.62 -12.53
N GLY A 105 -24.00 -0.28 -12.02
CA GLY A 105 -24.79 -1.17 -11.19
C GLY A 105 -25.15 -2.47 -11.91
N THR A 106 -25.56 -2.38 -13.18
CA THR A 106 -25.87 -3.55 -14.00
C THR A 106 -24.63 -4.44 -14.19
N ALA A 107 -23.47 -3.83 -14.46
CA ALA A 107 -22.22 -4.56 -14.64
C ALA A 107 -21.81 -5.30 -13.35
N ARG A 108 -22.01 -4.70 -12.19
CA ARG A 108 -21.74 -5.35 -10.91
C ARG A 108 -22.59 -6.56 -10.67
N PHE A 109 -23.87 -6.49 -11.01
CA PHE A 109 -24.78 -7.63 -10.88
C PHE A 109 -24.41 -8.78 -11.81
N ARG A 110 -23.94 -8.47 -13.01
CA ARG A 110 -23.54 -9.51 -13.98
C ARG A 110 -22.30 -10.30 -13.56
N ARG A 111 -21.48 -9.75 -12.70
CA ARG A 111 -20.22 -10.38 -12.26
C ARG A 111 -20.40 -11.39 -11.12
N ARG A 112 -21.59 -11.51 -10.59
CA ARG A 112 -21.87 -12.47 -9.53
C ARG A 112 -22.27 -13.84 -10.04
#